data_2d10bef55c323ee3a6f49579dc63df84
#
_entry.id   2d10bef55c323ee3a6f49579dc63df84
#
_cell.length_a   1.000
_cell.length_b   1.000
_cell.length_c   1.000
_cell.angle_alpha   90.00
_cell.angle_beta   90.00
_cell.angle_gamma   90.00
#
_symmetry.space_group_name_H-M   'P 1'
#
loop_
_entity.id
_entity.type
_entity.pdbx_description
1 polymer ?
#
loop_
_entity_poly.entity_id
_entity_poly.type
_entity_poly.pdbx_seq_one_letter_code
_entity_poly.pdbx_strand_id
1 'polypeptide(L)'
;MLKLFQPAPVIDPLPKERVDKEYKKLRLQVFLGIFIGYAGYYLVRKNFSIAMPALEQMGFDKADLGWALSAVSIAYGISKFVMGTVSDHSNARVFIPLGLIASAVIMTVMGLIPWTVSSLSIMLMFCILFVNGWVQGMGWPPCGRVMVHWFSVRERGVKMSIWNIAHNVGGALMAPLAVFGITIFGVWGGAFYFPAMVAVIIAVIAYLLVRDTPQSCGLPPIELYKPEECTQAYSAEQEKELSTKEILFGHVFNNKLLWIIAFANAFIYFVRYGVLDWAPMYLEQVKHMDLANSSWSYFAFEIAGIFGTILCGWLSDKVFKGRRGPVTIIYMLLVMLAVYIYWNSASAMVTNVAMAAIGFLIYGPVMLIGVSALDLVPKKAAGTAAGFTGL
;
A
#
# COMPACT_ATOMS: atom_id res chain seq x y z
N MET A 1 15.15 -19.78 -8.59
CA MET A 1 15.31 -18.51 -7.82
C MET A 1 16.72 -18.45 -7.26
N LEU A 2 17.35 -17.28 -7.29
CA LEU A 2 18.62 -17.06 -6.60
C LEU A 2 18.44 -17.36 -5.10
N LYS A 3 19.40 -18.01 -4.45
CA LYS A 3 19.34 -18.39 -3.03
C LYS A 3 18.95 -17.23 -2.09
N LEU A 4 19.30 -16.00 -2.45
CA LEU A 4 19.02 -14.79 -1.70
C LEU A 4 17.50 -14.48 -1.57
N PHE A 5 16.69 -14.92 -2.53
CA PHE A 5 15.25 -14.70 -2.57
C PHE A 5 14.43 -15.82 -1.93
N GLN A 6 15.04 -16.93 -1.59
CA GLN A 6 14.30 -18.00 -0.92
C GLN A 6 13.82 -17.56 0.46
N PRO A 7 12.67 -18.07 0.93
CA PRO A 7 12.21 -17.83 2.30
C PRO A 7 13.34 -18.04 3.31
N ALA A 8 13.35 -17.23 4.35
CA ALA A 8 14.40 -17.31 5.36
C ALA A 8 14.35 -18.69 6.05
N PRO A 9 15.50 -19.37 6.24
CA PRO A 9 15.52 -20.68 6.87
C PRO A 9 15.07 -20.58 8.33
N VAL A 10 14.41 -21.65 8.79
CA VAL A 10 14.10 -21.83 10.21
C VAL A 10 15.40 -22.12 10.95
N ILE A 11 15.62 -21.45 12.07
CA ILE A 11 16.78 -21.67 12.95
C ILE A 11 16.36 -22.32 14.27
N ASP A 12 17.33 -22.83 15.03
CA ASP A 12 17.09 -23.49 16.31
C ASP A 12 16.30 -22.59 17.27
N PRO A 13 15.34 -23.13 18.03
CA PRO A 13 14.52 -22.36 18.96
C PRO A 13 15.35 -21.70 20.05
N LEU A 14 15.00 -20.45 20.36
CA LEU A 14 15.60 -19.73 21.49
C LEU A 14 15.18 -20.38 22.83
N PRO A 15 16.01 -20.24 23.89
CA PRO A 15 15.62 -20.64 25.24
C PRO A 15 14.33 -19.98 25.68
N LYS A 16 13.40 -20.71 26.33
CA LYS A 16 12.06 -20.24 26.72
C LYS A 16 12.07 -18.90 27.45
N GLU A 17 13.05 -18.68 28.32
CA GLU A 17 13.22 -17.44 29.12
C GLU A 17 13.44 -16.19 28.26
N ARG A 18 13.99 -16.34 27.06
CA ARG A 18 14.29 -15.22 26.14
C ARG A 18 13.19 -14.98 25.12
N VAL A 19 12.29 -15.93 24.88
CA VAL A 19 11.28 -15.86 23.82
C VAL A 19 10.40 -14.62 23.97
N ASP A 20 9.80 -14.38 25.14
CA ASP A 20 8.85 -13.28 25.32
C ASP A 20 9.52 -11.90 25.10
N LYS A 21 10.71 -11.71 25.62
CA LYS A 21 11.47 -10.46 25.45
C LYS A 21 11.84 -10.19 23.99
N GLU A 22 12.40 -11.22 23.32
CA GLU A 22 12.81 -11.08 21.92
C GLU A 22 11.59 -10.96 20.98
N TYR A 23 10.49 -11.67 21.29
CA TYR A 23 9.26 -11.59 20.52
C TYR A 23 8.67 -10.18 20.53
N LYS A 24 8.54 -9.56 21.71
CA LYS A 24 8.04 -8.19 21.85
C LYS A 24 8.92 -7.17 21.11
N LYS A 25 10.25 -7.30 21.25
CA LYS A 25 11.23 -6.43 20.57
C LYS A 25 11.15 -6.59 19.05
N LEU A 26 11.20 -7.81 18.54
CA LEU A 26 11.22 -8.06 17.10
C LEU A 26 9.88 -7.72 16.45
N ARG A 27 8.75 -7.93 17.11
CA ARG A 27 7.43 -7.50 16.57
C ARG A 27 7.39 -5.99 16.32
N LEU A 28 7.87 -5.17 17.28
CA LEU A 28 7.92 -3.72 17.09
C LEU A 28 8.90 -3.36 15.97
N GLN A 29 10.09 -3.96 15.98
CA GLN A 29 11.13 -3.73 14.98
C GLN A 29 10.62 -4.04 13.57
N VAL A 30 10.02 -5.22 13.37
CA VAL A 30 9.47 -5.67 12.09
C VAL A 30 8.31 -4.78 11.65
N PHE A 31 7.42 -4.41 12.57
CA PHE A 31 6.33 -3.50 12.28
C PHE A 31 6.82 -2.14 11.76
N LEU A 32 7.81 -1.55 12.46
CA LEU A 32 8.44 -0.29 12.02
C LEU A 32 9.17 -0.47 10.67
N GLY A 33 9.81 -1.62 10.48
CA GLY A 33 10.51 -1.93 9.23
C GLY A 33 9.58 -1.96 8.01
N ILE A 34 8.43 -2.66 8.11
CA ILE A 34 7.44 -2.69 7.02
C ILE A 34 6.69 -1.37 6.88
N PHE A 35 6.49 -0.61 7.96
CA PHE A 35 5.87 0.72 7.91
C PHE A 35 6.76 1.71 7.15
N ILE A 36 8.01 1.86 7.57
CA ILE A 36 8.99 2.77 6.97
C ILE A 36 9.29 2.33 5.53
N GLY A 37 9.49 1.03 5.30
CA GLY A 37 9.73 0.48 3.97
C GLY A 37 8.59 0.78 3.00
N TYR A 38 7.35 0.60 3.43
CA TYR A 38 6.19 0.88 2.58
C TYR A 38 5.96 2.39 2.35
N ALA A 39 6.21 3.24 3.35
CA ALA A 39 6.22 4.68 3.17
C ALA A 39 7.24 5.10 2.11
N GLY A 40 8.42 4.47 2.09
CA GLY A 40 9.46 4.71 1.08
C GLY A 40 9.00 4.48 -0.35
N TYR A 41 8.16 3.47 -0.62
CA TYR A 41 7.60 3.24 -1.95
C TYR A 41 6.80 4.44 -2.48
N TYR A 42 6.12 5.16 -1.60
CA TYR A 42 5.33 6.34 -1.99
C TYR A 42 6.20 7.54 -2.33
N LEU A 43 7.43 7.62 -1.80
CA LEU A 43 8.37 8.69 -2.15
C LEU A 43 8.82 8.64 -3.62
N VAL A 44 8.78 7.46 -4.24
CA VAL A 44 9.24 7.23 -5.62
C VAL A 44 8.13 6.75 -6.56
N ARG A 45 6.87 6.97 -6.19
CA ARG A 45 5.71 6.55 -7.00
C ARG A 45 5.13 7.67 -7.85
N LYS A 46 4.94 8.86 -7.29
CA LYS A 46 4.19 9.96 -7.89
C LYS A 46 5.03 11.19 -8.27
N ASN A 47 6.34 11.08 -8.24
CA ASN A 47 7.28 12.19 -8.56
C ASN A 47 7.03 12.79 -9.94
N PHE A 48 6.63 11.97 -10.92
CA PHE A 48 6.32 12.42 -12.26
C PHE A 48 5.20 13.48 -12.28
N SER A 49 4.18 13.33 -11.43
CA SER A 49 3.08 14.32 -11.32
C SER A 49 3.59 15.69 -10.87
N ILE A 50 4.62 15.74 -10.00
CA ILE A 50 5.26 16.99 -9.57
C ILE A 50 6.12 17.60 -10.68
N ALA A 51 6.72 16.76 -11.52
CA ALA A 51 7.56 17.21 -12.62
C ALA A 51 6.75 17.66 -13.87
N MET A 52 5.49 17.24 -13.99
CA MET A 52 4.64 17.54 -15.15
C MET A 52 4.58 19.04 -15.48
N PRO A 53 4.40 19.99 -14.54
CA PRO A 53 4.38 21.41 -14.86
C PRO A 53 5.69 21.91 -15.51
N ALA A 54 6.82 21.40 -15.08
CA ALA A 54 8.11 21.75 -15.69
C ALA A 54 8.25 21.15 -17.09
N LEU A 55 7.76 19.93 -17.31
CA LEU A 55 7.74 19.32 -18.64
C LEU A 55 6.78 20.03 -19.60
N GLU A 56 5.62 20.50 -19.13
CA GLU A 56 4.71 21.34 -19.91
C GLU A 56 5.41 22.66 -20.35
N GLN A 57 6.16 23.30 -19.45
CA GLN A 57 6.95 24.49 -19.79
C GLN A 57 8.05 24.22 -20.83
N MET A 58 8.53 22.98 -20.92
CA MET A 58 9.44 22.52 -21.97
C MET A 58 8.73 22.26 -23.32
N GLY A 59 7.40 22.33 -23.35
CA GLY A 59 6.58 22.18 -24.56
C GLY A 59 5.92 20.80 -24.74
N PHE A 60 5.95 19.92 -23.71
CA PHE A 60 5.21 18.66 -23.77
C PHE A 60 3.71 18.90 -23.62
N ASP A 61 2.90 18.18 -24.41
CA ASP A 61 1.45 18.24 -24.29
C ASP A 61 0.96 17.55 -23.01
N LYS A 62 -0.01 18.15 -22.35
CA LYS A 62 -0.58 17.68 -21.09
C LYS A 62 -1.26 16.31 -21.20
N ALA A 63 -1.92 16.04 -22.32
CA ALA A 63 -2.58 14.75 -22.56
C ALA A 63 -1.53 13.64 -22.73
N ASP A 64 -0.44 13.91 -23.42
CA ASP A 64 0.68 12.99 -23.60
C ASP A 64 1.36 12.64 -22.27
N LEU A 65 1.61 13.66 -21.42
CA LEU A 65 2.15 13.43 -20.07
C LEU A 65 1.17 12.63 -19.20
N GLY A 66 -0.11 12.91 -19.29
CA GLY A 66 -1.17 12.14 -18.60
C GLY A 66 -1.22 10.69 -19.06
N TRP A 67 -1.06 10.45 -20.38
CA TRP A 67 -0.97 9.10 -20.93
C TRP A 67 0.27 8.36 -20.36
N ALA A 68 1.44 8.99 -20.35
CA ALA A 68 2.64 8.44 -19.77
C ALA A 68 2.46 8.09 -18.29
N LEU A 69 1.82 8.98 -17.51
CA LEU A 69 1.54 8.78 -16.09
C LEU A 69 0.64 7.55 -15.84
N SER A 70 -0.32 7.27 -16.74
CA SER A 70 -1.23 6.13 -16.61
C SER A 70 -0.50 4.78 -16.56
N ALA A 71 0.70 4.70 -17.14
CA ALA A 71 1.54 3.51 -17.16
C ALA A 71 1.82 2.96 -15.76
N VAL A 72 2.01 3.84 -14.77
CA VAL A 72 2.26 3.45 -13.37
C VAL A 72 1.07 2.64 -12.82
N SER A 73 -0.14 3.14 -13.03
CA SER A 73 -1.36 2.50 -12.48
C SER A 73 -1.66 1.17 -13.17
N ILE A 74 -1.52 1.12 -14.50
CA ILE A 74 -1.73 -0.11 -15.29
C ILE A 74 -0.73 -1.18 -14.86
N ALA A 75 0.56 -0.85 -14.83
CA ALA A 75 1.60 -1.79 -14.44
C ALA A 75 1.46 -2.24 -12.99
N TYR A 76 1.16 -1.32 -12.07
CA TYR A 76 1.02 -1.61 -10.65
C TYR A 76 -0.14 -2.58 -10.36
N GLY A 77 -1.29 -2.41 -11.01
CA GLY A 77 -2.43 -3.30 -10.86
C GLY A 77 -2.04 -4.75 -11.18
N ILE A 78 -1.50 -4.98 -12.38
CA ILE A 78 -1.08 -6.31 -12.83
C ILE A 78 0.06 -6.87 -11.96
N SER A 79 1.07 -6.03 -11.71
CA SER A 79 2.25 -6.42 -10.96
C SER A 79 1.94 -6.82 -9.52
N LYS A 80 1.02 -6.14 -8.86
CA LYS A 80 0.64 -6.43 -7.48
C LYS A 80 0.20 -7.89 -7.29
N PHE A 81 -0.51 -8.44 -8.27
CA PHE A 81 -0.91 -9.84 -8.28
C PHE A 81 0.28 -10.78 -8.53
N VAL A 82 1.07 -10.52 -9.57
CA VAL A 82 2.24 -11.34 -9.91
C VAL A 82 3.27 -11.31 -8.77
N MET A 83 3.58 -10.12 -8.25
CA MET A 83 4.54 -9.95 -7.15
C MET A 83 4.00 -10.50 -5.83
N GLY A 84 2.68 -10.61 -5.67
CA GLY A 84 2.07 -11.34 -4.56
C GLY A 84 2.51 -12.80 -4.53
N THR A 85 2.37 -13.48 -5.65
CA THR A 85 2.79 -14.88 -5.81
C THR A 85 4.32 -15.04 -5.63
N VAL A 86 5.11 -14.13 -6.21
CA VAL A 86 6.57 -14.15 -6.01
C VAL A 86 6.94 -13.90 -4.56
N SER A 87 6.23 -13.00 -3.87
CA SER A 87 6.44 -12.66 -2.46
C SER A 87 6.21 -13.86 -1.53
N ASP A 88 5.20 -14.69 -1.83
CA ASP A 88 4.90 -15.88 -1.02
C ASP A 88 6.05 -16.91 -1.00
N HIS A 89 6.88 -16.89 -2.02
CA HIS A 89 8.08 -17.74 -2.17
C HIS A 89 9.39 -16.99 -1.91
N SER A 90 9.33 -15.79 -1.34
CA SER A 90 10.50 -14.91 -1.19
C SER A 90 10.71 -14.47 0.26
N ASN A 91 11.96 -14.14 0.59
CA ASN A 91 12.30 -13.52 1.86
C ASN A 91 11.90 -12.04 1.87
N ALA A 92 10.90 -11.68 2.67
CA ALA A 92 10.40 -10.31 2.76
C ALA A 92 11.49 -9.30 3.17
N ARG A 93 12.48 -9.71 3.99
CA ARG A 93 13.62 -8.88 4.39
C ARG A 93 14.44 -8.39 3.21
N VAL A 94 14.52 -9.18 2.14
CA VAL A 94 15.27 -8.84 0.92
C VAL A 94 14.35 -8.25 -0.14
N PHE A 95 13.15 -8.80 -0.29
CA PHE A 95 12.23 -8.47 -1.36
C PHE A 95 11.73 -7.02 -1.28
N ILE A 96 11.34 -6.54 -0.09
CA ILE A 96 10.87 -5.16 0.12
C ILE A 96 11.96 -4.13 -0.22
N PRO A 97 13.19 -4.20 0.36
CA PRO A 97 14.25 -3.24 0.05
C PRO A 97 14.70 -3.27 -1.41
N LEU A 98 14.74 -4.46 -2.01
CA LEU A 98 15.16 -4.59 -3.41
C LEU A 98 14.19 -3.86 -4.35
N GLY A 99 12.88 -4.06 -4.17
CA GLY A 99 11.87 -3.34 -4.97
C GLY A 99 11.99 -1.82 -4.77
N LEU A 100 12.24 -1.38 -3.55
CA LEU A 100 12.41 0.05 -3.25
C LEU A 100 13.67 0.63 -3.92
N ILE A 101 14.80 -0.08 -3.87
CA ILE A 101 16.05 0.33 -4.55
C ILE A 101 15.85 0.36 -6.07
N ALA A 102 15.23 -0.68 -6.63
CA ALA A 102 14.95 -0.73 -8.06
C ALA A 102 14.08 0.46 -8.51
N SER A 103 13.01 0.76 -7.75
CA SER A 103 12.17 1.93 -8.01
C SER A 103 12.94 3.25 -7.90
N ALA A 104 13.82 3.39 -6.90
CA ALA A 104 14.68 4.56 -6.74
C ALA A 104 15.63 4.75 -7.93
N VAL A 105 16.26 3.67 -8.41
CA VAL A 105 17.13 3.69 -9.59
C VAL A 105 16.35 4.10 -10.84
N ILE A 106 15.18 3.51 -11.08
CA ILE A 106 14.31 3.83 -12.22
C ILE A 106 13.92 5.30 -12.21
N MET A 107 13.53 5.84 -11.06
CA MET A 107 13.18 7.25 -10.93
C MET A 107 14.39 8.16 -11.10
N THR A 108 15.57 7.78 -10.62
CA THR A 108 16.80 8.52 -10.88
C THR A 108 17.10 8.57 -12.38
N VAL A 109 16.98 7.45 -13.10
CA VAL A 109 17.13 7.39 -14.55
C VAL A 109 16.13 8.32 -15.23
N MET A 110 14.86 8.34 -14.79
CA MET A 110 13.82 9.25 -15.30
C MET A 110 14.23 10.71 -15.21
N GLY A 111 14.84 11.12 -14.09
CA GLY A 111 15.29 12.50 -13.87
C GLY A 111 16.59 12.85 -14.60
N LEU A 112 17.42 11.86 -14.98
CA LEU A 112 18.71 12.09 -15.65
C LEU A 112 18.60 12.26 -17.18
N ILE A 113 17.55 11.74 -17.80
CA ILE A 113 17.38 11.80 -19.24
C ILE A 113 17.09 13.23 -19.67
N PRO A 114 17.86 13.80 -20.64
CA PRO A 114 17.57 15.10 -21.21
C PRO A 114 16.41 15.00 -22.20
N TRP A 115 15.19 15.18 -21.70
CA TRP A 115 13.97 15.04 -22.47
C TRP A 115 13.84 16.15 -23.53
N THR A 116 13.51 15.75 -24.75
CA THR A 116 13.15 16.64 -25.86
C THR A 116 11.73 16.31 -26.32
N VAL A 117 10.97 17.31 -26.75
CA VAL A 117 9.59 17.10 -27.19
C VAL A 117 9.54 16.22 -28.44
N SER A 118 9.13 14.99 -28.27
CA SER A 118 8.97 14.01 -29.35
C SER A 118 8.07 12.85 -28.91
N SER A 119 7.47 12.16 -29.85
CA SER A 119 6.69 10.95 -29.59
C SER A 119 7.55 9.82 -28.97
N LEU A 120 8.83 9.76 -29.35
CA LEU A 120 9.77 8.81 -28.76
C LEU A 120 9.99 9.07 -27.27
N SER A 121 10.12 10.35 -26.87
CA SER A 121 10.27 10.74 -25.46
C SER A 121 9.04 10.31 -24.65
N ILE A 122 7.83 10.56 -25.15
CA ILE A 122 6.59 10.15 -24.48
C ILE A 122 6.51 8.63 -24.33
N MET A 123 6.85 7.87 -25.37
CA MET A 123 6.90 6.42 -25.32
C MET A 123 7.93 5.94 -24.29
N LEU A 124 9.11 6.55 -24.24
CA LEU A 124 10.16 6.18 -23.29
C LEU A 124 9.75 6.52 -21.85
N MET A 125 9.14 7.68 -21.63
CA MET A 125 8.54 8.04 -20.32
C MET A 125 7.51 6.99 -19.89
N PHE A 126 6.61 6.60 -20.78
CA PHE A 126 5.63 5.55 -20.54
C PHE A 126 6.32 4.23 -20.14
N CYS A 127 7.32 3.79 -20.89
CA CYS A 127 8.03 2.54 -20.59
C CYS A 127 8.74 2.58 -19.23
N ILE A 128 9.43 3.68 -18.90
CA ILE A 128 10.12 3.85 -17.61
C ILE A 128 9.11 3.85 -16.46
N LEU A 129 8.00 4.59 -16.62
CA LEU A 129 6.93 4.64 -15.63
C LEU A 129 6.21 3.30 -15.49
N PHE A 130 6.04 2.55 -16.59
CA PHE A 130 5.50 1.19 -16.56
C PHE A 130 6.40 0.25 -15.75
N VAL A 131 7.71 0.28 -16.00
CA VAL A 131 8.68 -0.55 -15.23
C VAL A 131 8.68 -0.12 -13.76
N ASN A 132 8.60 1.18 -13.45
CA ASN A 132 8.46 1.64 -12.07
C ASN A 132 7.17 1.10 -11.44
N GLY A 133 6.03 1.25 -12.10
CA GLY A 133 4.74 0.71 -11.65
C GLY A 133 4.79 -0.80 -11.39
N TRP A 134 5.51 -1.54 -12.26
CA TRP A 134 5.73 -2.96 -12.08
C TRP A 134 6.50 -3.28 -10.81
N VAL A 135 7.60 -2.59 -10.56
CA VAL A 135 8.44 -2.76 -9.36
C VAL A 135 7.69 -2.32 -8.09
N GLN A 136 6.82 -1.33 -8.18
CA GLN A 136 5.98 -0.88 -7.06
C GLN A 136 5.06 -1.98 -6.51
N GLY A 137 4.71 -2.98 -7.31
CA GLY A 137 3.97 -4.17 -6.87
C GLY A 137 4.69 -5.01 -5.82
N MET A 138 6.02 -4.84 -5.64
CA MET A 138 6.81 -5.51 -4.62
C MET A 138 6.61 -4.94 -3.20
N GLY A 139 5.84 -3.87 -3.01
CA GLY A 139 5.68 -3.21 -1.72
C GLY A 139 4.62 -3.84 -0.81
N TRP A 140 3.35 -3.88 -1.25
CA TRP A 140 2.22 -4.25 -0.40
C TRP A 140 2.16 -5.75 -0.04
N PRO A 141 2.26 -6.69 -1.01
CA PRO A 141 2.06 -8.11 -0.72
C PRO A 141 3.01 -8.68 0.35
N PRO A 142 4.34 -8.41 0.31
CA PRO A 142 5.24 -8.93 1.34
C PRO A 142 4.97 -8.31 2.71
N CYS A 143 4.50 -7.06 2.80
CA CYS A 143 4.09 -6.47 4.08
C CYS A 143 2.87 -7.19 4.66
N GLY A 144 1.89 -7.54 3.82
CA GLY A 144 0.74 -8.35 4.22
C GLY A 144 1.17 -9.73 4.73
N ARG A 145 2.07 -10.40 4.01
CA ARG A 145 2.65 -11.69 4.42
C ARG A 145 3.36 -11.60 5.78
N VAL A 146 4.21 -10.60 5.99
CA VAL A 146 4.87 -10.37 7.28
C VAL A 146 3.85 -10.15 8.39
N MET A 147 2.77 -9.39 8.12
CA MET A 147 1.72 -9.16 9.11
C MET A 147 1.04 -10.46 9.57
N VAL A 148 0.77 -11.40 8.68
CA VAL A 148 0.10 -12.66 9.08
C VAL A 148 1.02 -13.60 9.85
N HIS A 149 2.33 -13.52 9.66
CA HIS A 149 3.30 -14.33 10.40
C HIS A 149 3.59 -13.78 11.81
N TRP A 150 3.58 -12.44 11.98
CA TRP A 150 4.00 -11.78 13.22
C TRP A 150 2.85 -11.34 14.14
N PHE A 151 1.61 -11.25 13.61
CA PHE A 151 0.46 -10.71 14.35
C PHE A 151 -0.75 -11.64 14.29
N SER A 152 -1.41 -11.83 15.43
CA SER A 152 -2.61 -12.66 15.55
C SER A 152 -3.80 -12.06 14.79
N VAL A 153 -4.79 -12.88 14.45
CA VAL A 153 -6.01 -12.45 13.75
C VAL A 153 -6.75 -11.35 14.53
N ARG A 154 -6.79 -11.47 15.87
CA ARG A 154 -7.52 -10.51 16.74
C ARG A 154 -6.91 -9.13 16.83
N GLU A 155 -5.59 -8.99 16.64
CA GLU A 155 -4.90 -7.69 16.68
C GLU A 155 -4.57 -7.15 15.28
N ARG A 156 -4.69 -7.96 14.24
CA ARG A 156 -4.25 -7.64 12.88
C ARG A 156 -4.98 -6.44 12.29
N GLY A 157 -6.28 -6.28 12.59
CA GLY A 157 -7.05 -5.13 12.09
C GLY A 157 -6.48 -3.79 12.56
N VAL A 158 -6.22 -3.63 13.87
CA VAL A 158 -5.60 -2.42 14.42
C VAL A 158 -4.18 -2.25 13.90
N LYS A 159 -3.39 -3.33 13.84
CA LYS A 159 -2.02 -3.26 13.32
C LYS A 159 -1.97 -2.86 11.86
N MET A 160 -2.85 -3.43 11.02
CA MET A 160 -2.95 -3.08 9.60
C MET A 160 -3.46 -1.66 9.39
N SER A 161 -4.39 -1.16 10.21
CA SER A 161 -4.86 0.23 10.10
C SER A 161 -3.75 1.23 10.41
N ILE A 162 -2.96 1.00 11.46
CA ILE A 162 -1.81 1.85 11.78
C ILE A 162 -0.74 1.74 10.67
N TRP A 163 -0.43 0.53 10.21
CA TRP A 163 0.52 0.34 9.12
C TRP A 163 0.06 1.01 7.81
N ASN A 164 -1.24 0.99 7.53
CA ASN A 164 -1.77 1.57 6.31
C ASN A 164 -1.54 3.10 6.24
N ILE A 165 -1.38 3.79 7.37
CA ILE A 165 -0.99 5.21 7.41
C ILE A 165 0.36 5.46 6.73
N ALA A 166 1.20 4.44 6.60
CA ALA A 166 2.50 4.56 5.95
C ALA A 166 2.41 5.16 4.53
N HIS A 167 1.36 4.80 3.77
CA HIS A 167 1.18 5.36 2.43
C HIS A 167 0.84 6.86 2.46
N ASN A 168 0.06 7.31 3.45
CA ASN A 168 -0.26 8.73 3.61
C ASN A 168 0.98 9.52 4.03
N VAL A 169 1.79 8.96 4.94
CA VAL A 169 3.06 9.57 5.38
C VAL A 169 4.02 9.69 4.19
N GLY A 170 4.23 8.61 3.44
CA GLY A 170 5.09 8.63 2.25
C GLY A 170 4.58 9.57 1.17
N GLY A 171 3.28 9.57 0.91
CA GLY A 171 2.63 10.46 -0.05
C GLY A 171 2.73 11.94 0.34
N ALA A 172 2.52 12.25 1.62
CA ALA A 172 2.63 13.62 2.14
C ALA A 172 4.07 14.15 2.07
N LEU A 173 5.06 13.30 2.35
CA LEU A 173 6.48 13.69 2.31
C LEU A 173 7.03 13.80 0.89
N MET A 174 6.44 13.15 -0.10
CA MET A 174 6.95 13.11 -1.47
C MET A 174 7.07 14.50 -2.09
N ALA A 175 6.02 15.32 -2.01
CA ALA A 175 6.03 16.65 -2.62
C ALA A 175 7.07 17.62 -2.01
N PRO A 176 7.17 17.78 -0.67
CA PRO A 176 8.23 18.57 -0.06
C PRO A 176 9.63 18.09 -0.43
N LEU A 177 9.87 16.78 -0.44
CA LEU A 177 11.17 16.22 -0.80
C LEU A 177 11.50 16.45 -2.29
N ALA A 178 10.51 16.38 -3.18
CA ALA A 178 10.69 16.67 -4.60
C ALA A 178 11.05 18.15 -4.83
N VAL A 179 10.32 19.08 -4.19
CA VAL A 179 10.60 20.52 -4.27
C VAL A 179 11.97 20.85 -3.68
N PHE A 180 12.33 20.28 -2.54
CA PHE A 180 13.64 20.44 -1.92
C PHE A 180 14.75 19.91 -2.84
N GLY A 181 14.53 18.79 -3.51
CA GLY A 181 15.45 18.26 -4.51
C GLY A 181 15.64 19.20 -5.70
N ILE A 182 14.55 19.77 -6.25
CA ILE A 182 14.64 20.79 -7.31
C ILE A 182 15.48 21.98 -6.85
N THR A 183 15.25 22.45 -5.62
CA THR A 183 15.98 23.60 -5.07
C THR A 183 17.47 23.33 -4.91
N ILE A 184 17.85 22.14 -4.40
CA ILE A 184 19.28 21.79 -4.19
C ILE A 184 20.01 21.58 -5.52
N PHE A 185 19.40 20.82 -6.43
CA PHE A 185 20.09 20.47 -7.68
C PHE A 185 19.94 21.54 -8.76
N GLY A 186 19.06 22.52 -8.59
CA GLY A 186 18.82 23.58 -9.57
C GLY A 186 18.19 23.13 -10.88
N VAL A 187 17.70 21.89 -10.94
CA VAL A 187 17.09 21.27 -12.11
C VAL A 187 15.84 20.51 -11.74
N TRP A 188 14.86 20.43 -12.64
CA TRP A 188 13.60 19.71 -12.41
C TRP A 188 13.80 18.21 -12.08
N GLY A 189 14.87 17.59 -12.60
CA GLY A 189 15.26 16.22 -12.28
C GLY A 189 15.50 15.99 -10.79
N GLY A 190 15.77 17.05 -10.01
CA GLY A 190 15.85 17.00 -8.55
C GLY A 190 14.60 16.46 -7.88
N ALA A 191 13.42 16.60 -8.52
CA ALA A 191 12.18 16.00 -8.06
C ALA A 191 12.24 14.46 -7.97
N PHE A 192 13.15 13.85 -8.68
CA PHE A 192 13.39 12.41 -8.70
C PHE A 192 14.60 12.02 -7.86
N TYR A 193 15.72 12.74 -7.99
CA TYR A 193 16.99 12.39 -7.33
C TYR A 193 16.88 12.37 -5.82
N PHE A 194 16.36 13.43 -5.22
CA PHE A 194 16.34 13.57 -3.78
C PHE A 194 15.41 12.55 -3.11
N PRO A 195 14.15 12.39 -3.53
CA PRO A 195 13.30 11.32 -3.01
C PRO A 195 13.86 9.91 -3.25
N ALA A 196 14.56 9.68 -4.37
CA ALA A 196 15.21 8.40 -4.63
C ALA A 196 16.36 8.12 -3.65
N MET A 197 17.19 9.13 -3.33
CA MET A 197 18.24 8.99 -2.31
C MET A 197 17.65 8.65 -0.94
N VAL A 198 16.59 9.34 -0.54
CA VAL A 198 15.87 9.04 0.71
C VAL A 198 15.29 7.62 0.68
N ALA A 199 14.71 7.20 -0.44
CA ALA A 199 14.18 5.84 -0.60
C ALA A 199 15.26 4.76 -0.48
N VAL A 200 16.49 4.99 -0.97
CA VAL A 200 17.62 4.07 -0.77
C VAL A 200 17.99 3.97 0.71
N ILE A 201 18.05 5.08 1.43
CA ILE A 201 18.30 5.08 2.88
C ILE A 201 17.22 4.27 3.60
N ILE A 202 15.95 4.51 3.24
CA ILE A 202 14.80 3.76 3.78
C ILE A 202 14.92 2.27 3.45
N ALA A 203 15.36 1.90 2.26
CA ALA A 203 15.57 0.50 1.89
C ALA A 203 16.61 -0.19 2.80
N VAL A 204 17.71 0.50 3.11
CA VAL A 204 18.72 -0.01 4.07
C VAL A 204 18.10 -0.18 5.45
N ILE A 205 17.36 0.81 5.94
CA ILE A 205 16.66 0.75 7.23
C ILE A 205 15.68 -0.43 7.24
N ALA A 206 14.87 -0.60 6.19
CA ALA A 206 13.94 -1.71 6.07
C ALA A 206 14.67 -3.07 6.08
N TYR A 207 15.77 -3.20 5.36
CA TYR A 207 16.61 -4.43 5.39
C TYR A 207 17.12 -4.77 6.79
N LEU A 208 17.49 -3.78 7.58
CA LEU A 208 17.98 -3.97 8.94
C LEU A 208 16.85 -4.35 9.91
N LEU A 209 15.65 -3.77 9.73
CA LEU A 209 14.53 -3.94 10.66
C LEU A 209 13.62 -5.12 10.31
N VAL A 210 13.33 -5.38 9.04
CA VAL A 210 12.41 -6.45 8.62
C VAL A 210 13.00 -7.83 8.90
N ARG A 211 12.16 -8.74 9.37
CA ARG A 211 12.42 -10.19 9.47
C ARG A 211 11.28 -10.91 8.76
N ASP A 212 11.60 -12.00 8.08
CA ASP A 212 10.63 -12.74 7.26
C ASP A 212 9.55 -13.39 8.15
N THR A 213 9.95 -14.30 9.01
CA THR A 213 9.06 -15.03 9.91
C THR A 213 9.64 -15.09 11.33
N PRO A 214 8.82 -15.32 12.37
CA PRO A 214 9.32 -15.58 13.73
C PRO A 214 10.29 -16.75 13.79
N GLN A 215 10.01 -17.84 13.04
CA GLN A 215 10.84 -19.04 13.01
C GLN A 215 12.22 -18.79 12.45
N SER A 216 12.36 -17.85 11.52
CA SER A 216 13.67 -17.42 11.02
C SER A 216 14.52 -16.67 12.06
N CYS A 217 13.94 -16.38 13.22
CA CYS A 217 14.60 -15.74 14.37
C CYS A 217 14.64 -16.65 15.59
N GLY A 218 14.36 -17.95 15.45
CA GLY A 218 14.32 -18.92 16.57
C GLY A 218 13.11 -18.73 17.51
N LEU A 219 12.06 -18.04 17.04
CA LEU A 219 10.85 -17.80 17.80
C LEU A 219 9.74 -18.74 17.35
N PRO A 220 8.82 -19.13 18.24
CA PRO A 220 7.66 -19.94 17.85
C PRO A 220 6.74 -19.14 16.90
N PRO A 221 5.95 -19.83 16.06
CA PRO A 221 4.90 -19.16 15.27
C PRO A 221 3.89 -18.47 16.19
N ILE A 222 3.20 -17.46 15.66
CA ILE A 222 2.28 -16.60 16.45
C ILE A 222 1.15 -17.41 17.11
N GLU A 223 0.74 -18.50 16.49
CA GLU A 223 -0.29 -19.42 16.99
C GLU A 223 0.13 -20.17 18.27
N LEU A 224 1.43 -20.46 18.41
CA LEU A 224 1.98 -21.04 19.64
C LEU A 224 2.34 -19.98 20.68
N TYR A 225 2.65 -18.77 20.24
CA TYR A 225 2.98 -17.65 21.15
C TYR A 225 1.74 -17.01 21.77
N LYS A 226 0.62 -16.91 21.01
CA LYS A 226 -0.66 -16.33 21.44
C LYS A 226 -1.84 -17.21 21.01
N PRO A 227 -1.98 -18.41 21.54
CA PRO A 227 -3.01 -19.34 21.09
C PRO A 227 -4.44 -18.84 21.33
N GLU A 228 -4.67 -18.06 22.39
CA GLU A 228 -5.99 -17.50 22.73
C GLU A 228 -6.44 -16.38 21.75
N GLU A 229 -5.53 -15.79 21.00
CA GLU A 229 -5.83 -14.73 20.02
C GLU A 229 -5.96 -15.27 18.59
N CYS A 230 -5.73 -16.57 18.38
CA CYS A 230 -5.79 -17.20 17.06
C CYS A 230 -7.07 -18.02 16.90
N THR A 231 -7.66 -17.94 15.70
CA THR A 231 -8.90 -18.67 15.39
C THR A 231 -8.67 -20.14 15.08
N GLN A 232 -7.46 -20.52 14.71
CA GLN A 232 -7.04 -21.88 14.42
C GLN A 232 -5.85 -22.25 15.30
N ALA A 233 -5.87 -23.49 15.81
CA ALA A 233 -4.73 -24.06 16.51
C ALA A 233 -3.55 -24.21 15.54
N TYR A 234 -2.33 -24.19 16.08
CA TYR A 234 -1.14 -24.46 15.29
C TYR A 234 -1.19 -25.87 14.67
N SER A 235 -0.87 -25.93 13.39
CA SER A 235 -0.67 -27.18 12.64
C SER A 235 0.63 -27.09 11.86
N ALA A 236 1.43 -28.15 11.91
CA ALA A 236 2.66 -28.23 11.12
C ALA A 236 2.40 -28.16 9.60
N GLU A 237 1.19 -28.52 9.16
CA GLU A 237 0.77 -28.39 7.77
C GLU A 237 0.68 -26.95 7.30
N GLN A 238 0.42 -25.99 8.21
CA GLN A 238 0.36 -24.55 7.88
C GLN A 238 1.73 -23.96 7.56
N GLU A 239 2.81 -24.61 7.98
CA GLU A 239 4.19 -24.20 7.71
C GLU A 239 4.78 -24.86 6.44
N LYS A 240 4.05 -25.82 5.85
CA LYS A 240 4.48 -26.47 4.61
C LYS A 240 4.52 -25.47 3.46
N GLU A 241 5.63 -25.46 2.70
CA GLU A 241 5.72 -24.67 1.50
C GLU A 241 4.73 -25.18 0.44
N LEU A 242 3.94 -24.26 -0.11
CA LEU A 242 2.97 -24.54 -1.15
C LEU A 242 3.58 -24.23 -2.53
N SER A 243 3.26 -25.05 -3.51
CA SER A 243 3.62 -24.74 -4.90
C SER A 243 2.77 -23.57 -5.42
N THR A 244 3.29 -22.83 -6.41
CA THR A 244 2.55 -21.73 -7.07
C THR A 244 1.18 -22.20 -7.58
N LYS A 245 1.09 -23.44 -8.11
CA LYS A 245 -0.16 -24.02 -8.59
C LYS A 245 -1.16 -24.25 -7.46
N GLU A 246 -0.71 -24.76 -6.31
CA GLU A 246 -1.55 -24.95 -5.12
C GLU A 246 -2.03 -23.62 -4.56
N ILE A 247 -1.17 -22.58 -4.51
CA ILE A 247 -1.55 -21.24 -4.08
C ILE A 247 -2.64 -20.69 -5.00
N LEU A 248 -2.41 -20.67 -6.31
CA LEU A 248 -3.32 -20.06 -7.28
C LEU A 248 -4.65 -20.81 -7.38
N PHE A 249 -4.61 -22.13 -7.62
CA PHE A 249 -5.82 -22.90 -7.87
C PHE A 249 -6.42 -23.52 -6.62
N GLY A 250 -5.61 -23.87 -5.63
CA GLY A 250 -6.11 -24.42 -4.37
C GLY A 250 -6.71 -23.37 -3.43
N HIS A 251 -6.06 -22.22 -3.30
CA HIS A 251 -6.39 -21.25 -2.27
C HIS A 251 -6.93 -19.91 -2.78
N VAL A 252 -6.56 -19.45 -3.98
CA VAL A 252 -6.97 -18.14 -4.49
C VAL A 252 -8.15 -18.26 -5.46
N PHE A 253 -7.97 -18.85 -6.64
CA PHE A 253 -9.02 -18.85 -7.67
C PHE A 253 -10.24 -19.70 -7.32
N ASN A 254 -10.08 -20.79 -6.58
CA ASN A 254 -11.19 -21.64 -6.12
C ASN A 254 -11.90 -21.08 -4.89
N ASN A 255 -11.37 -20.02 -4.27
CA ASN A 255 -11.99 -19.43 -3.08
C ASN A 255 -13.05 -18.38 -3.50
N LYS A 256 -14.32 -18.80 -3.45
CA LYS A 256 -15.47 -17.94 -3.79
C LYS A 256 -15.53 -16.64 -2.96
N LEU A 257 -15.10 -16.70 -1.67
CA LEU A 257 -15.10 -15.52 -0.81
C LEU A 257 -14.07 -14.49 -1.25
N LEU A 258 -12.90 -14.92 -1.76
CA LEU A 258 -11.91 -14.00 -2.33
C LEU A 258 -12.44 -13.28 -3.56
N TRP A 259 -13.21 -13.96 -4.42
CA TRP A 259 -13.86 -13.30 -5.57
C TRP A 259 -14.87 -12.25 -5.13
N ILE A 260 -15.71 -12.56 -4.14
CA ILE A 260 -16.68 -11.61 -3.58
C ILE A 260 -15.94 -10.38 -3.03
N ILE A 261 -14.86 -10.60 -2.28
CA ILE A 261 -14.04 -9.52 -1.70
C ILE A 261 -13.34 -8.71 -2.79
N ALA A 262 -12.79 -9.35 -3.82
CA ALA A 262 -12.16 -8.66 -4.95
C ALA A 262 -13.17 -7.79 -5.71
N PHE A 263 -14.38 -8.31 -5.96
CA PHE A 263 -15.46 -7.53 -6.56
C PHE A 263 -15.88 -6.34 -5.68
N ALA A 264 -16.07 -6.57 -4.38
CA ALA A 264 -16.36 -5.49 -3.43
C ALA A 264 -15.26 -4.42 -3.42
N ASN A 265 -14.00 -4.85 -3.50
CA ASN A 265 -12.86 -3.94 -3.58
C ASN A 265 -12.88 -3.06 -4.83
N ALA A 266 -13.23 -3.63 -5.99
CA ALA A 266 -13.34 -2.85 -7.22
C ALA A 266 -14.35 -1.70 -7.08
N PHE A 267 -15.54 -1.94 -6.50
CA PHE A 267 -16.52 -0.89 -6.25
C PHE A 267 -16.06 0.14 -5.21
N ILE A 268 -15.40 -0.29 -4.13
CA ILE A 268 -14.87 0.62 -3.12
C ILE A 268 -13.79 1.53 -3.73
N TYR A 269 -12.89 0.98 -4.54
CA TYR A 269 -11.87 1.75 -5.22
C TYR A 269 -12.44 2.67 -6.29
N PHE A 270 -13.51 2.23 -6.99
CA PHE A 270 -14.24 3.08 -7.95
C PHE A 270 -14.79 4.33 -7.26
N VAL A 271 -15.45 4.17 -6.10
CA VAL A 271 -15.95 5.31 -5.31
C VAL A 271 -14.78 6.17 -4.81
N ARG A 272 -13.73 5.55 -4.25
CA ARG A 272 -12.57 6.27 -3.71
C ARG A 272 -11.89 7.14 -4.76
N TYR A 273 -11.53 6.56 -5.89
CA TYR A 273 -10.83 7.30 -6.94
C TYR A 273 -11.77 8.22 -7.71
N GLY A 274 -13.01 7.79 -7.95
CA GLY A 274 -14.01 8.64 -8.57
C GLY A 274 -14.27 9.93 -7.79
N VAL A 275 -14.32 9.86 -6.46
CA VAL A 275 -14.47 11.07 -5.63
C VAL A 275 -13.14 11.83 -5.56
N LEU A 276 -12.02 11.15 -5.24
CA LEU A 276 -10.76 11.81 -4.93
C LEU A 276 -10.10 12.45 -6.15
N ASP A 277 -10.01 11.72 -7.26
CA ASP A 277 -9.28 12.18 -8.46
C ASP A 277 -10.04 13.27 -9.22
N TRP A 278 -11.38 13.23 -9.14
CA TRP A 278 -12.24 14.23 -9.78
C TRP A 278 -12.68 15.36 -8.86
N ALA A 279 -12.40 15.26 -7.55
CA ALA A 279 -12.82 16.27 -6.58
C ALA A 279 -12.39 17.69 -6.94
N PRO A 280 -11.12 17.98 -7.30
CA PRO A 280 -10.73 19.35 -7.62
C PRO A 280 -11.57 19.96 -8.74
N MET A 281 -11.72 19.23 -9.84
CA MET A 281 -12.51 19.66 -10.99
C MET A 281 -14.00 19.79 -10.66
N TYR A 282 -14.57 18.82 -9.93
CA TYR A 282 -15.98 18.85 -9.55
C TYR A 282 -16.30 20.01 -8.59
N LEU A 283 -15.44 20.26 -7.61
CA LEU A 283 -15.60 21.34 -6.65
C LEU A 283 -15.50 22.71 -7.33
N GLU A 284 -14.61 22.87 -8.28
CA GLU A 284 -14.44 24.12 -9.03
C GLU A 284 -15.55 24.33 -10.06
N GLN A 285 -15.79 23.36 -10.93
CA GLN A 285 -16.70 23.53 -12.08
C GLN A 285 -18.18 23.36 -11.72
N VAL A 286 -18.53 22.47 -10.78
CA VAL A 286 -19.91 22.17 -10.43
C VAL A 286 -20.35 22.84 -9.14
N LYS A 287 -19.46 22.90 -8.14
CA LYS A 287 -19.76 23.53 -6.84
C LYS A 287 -19.32 24.98 -6.77
N HIS A 288 -18.64 25.50 -7.81
CA HIS A 288 -18.15 26.88 -7.91
C HIS A 288 -17.28 27.31 -6.71
N MET A 289 -16.50 26.36 -6.17
CA MET A 289 -15.58 26.60 -5.08
C MET A 289 -14.25 27.10 -5.63
N ASP A 290 -13.63 28.04 -4.93
CA ASP A 290 -12.28 28.48 -5.26
C ASP A 290 -11.23 27.40 -5.01
N LEU A 291 -10.05 27.58 -5.59
CA LEU A 291 -8.92 26.63 -5.48
C LEU A 291 -8.50 26.39 -4.03
N ALA A 292 -8.56 27.42 -3.17
CA ALA A 292 -8.17 27.30 -1.76
C ALA A 292 -9.14 26.38 -1.02
N ASN A 293 -10.45 26.59 -1.15
CA ASN A 293 -11.47 25.74 -0.53
C ASN A 293 -11.44 24.31 -1.09
N SER A 294 -11.21 24.12 -2.38
CA SER A 294 -11.07 22.80 -3.00
C SER A 294 -9.86 22.04 -2.44
N SER A 295 -8.73 22.74 -2.26
CA SER A 295 -7.52 22.17 -1.65
C SER A 295 -7.72 21.78 -0.19
N TRP A 296 -8.42 22.60 0.59
CA TRP A 296 -8.78 22.29 1.97
C TRP A 296 -9.72 21.08 2.08
N SER A 297 -10.67 20.94 1.15
CA SER A 297 -11.56 19.77 1.08
C SER A 297 -10.78 18.49 0.83
N TYR A 298 -9.83 18.53 -0.10
CA TYR A 298 -8.94 17.40 -0.39
C TYR A 298 -8.07 17.03 0.82
N PHE A 299 -7.44 18.03 1.45
CA PHE A 299 -6.65 17.83 2.65
C PHE A 299 -7.49 17.22 3.80
N ALA A 300 -8.69 17.75 4.02
CA ALA A 300 -9.61 17.24 5.04
C ALA A 300 -10.01 15.78 4.77
N PHE A 301 -10.22 15.39 3.52
CA PHE A 301 -10.49 14.01 3.11
C PHE A 301 -9.35 13.06 3.53
N GLU A 302 -8.10 13.42 3.22
CA GLU A 302 -6.93 12.58 3.54
C GLU A 302 -6.68 12.46 5.04
N ILE A 303 -6.76 13.57 5.77
CA ILE A 303 -6.57 13.58 7.24
C ILE A 303 -7.69 12.82 7.94
N ALA A 304 -8.96 13.06 7.56
CA ALA A 304 -10.09 12.33 8.11
C ALA A 304 -9.97 10.82 7.86
N GLY A 305 -9.45 10.43 6.71
CA GLY A 305 -9.20 9.04 6.34
C GLY A 305 -8.25 8.30 7.28
N ILE A 306 -7.23 8.99 7.83
CA ILE A 306 -6.32 8.41 8.83
C ILE A 306 -7.10 7.98 10.08
N PHE A 307 -7.88 8.90 10.65
CA PHE A 307 -8.67 8.62 11.86
C PHE A 307 -9.76 7.56 11.59
N GLY A 308 -10.43 7.65 10.44
CA GLY A 308 -11.45 6.68 10.03
C GLY A 308 -10.89 5.27 9.88
N THR A 309 -9.69 5.12 9.31
CA THR A 309 -9.01 3.84 9.17
C THR A 309 -8.67 3.22 10.52
N ILE A 310 -8.13 4.02 11.46
CA ILE A 310 -7.79 3.56 12.81
C ILE A 310 -9.05 3.12 13.55
N LEU A 311 -10.10 3.94 13.53
CA LEU A 311 -11.37 3.62 14.18
C LEU A 311 -12.00 2.35 13.58
N CYS A 312 -11.97 2.21 12.25
CA CYS A 312 -12.51 1.04 11.55
C CYS A 312 -11.78 -0.24 11.97
N GLY A 313 -10.44 -0.21 12.05
CA GLY A 313 -9.63 -1.34 12.52
C GLY A 313 -9.92 -1.67 13.97
N TRP A 314 -10.04 -0.67 14.85
CA TRP A 314 -10.38 -0.84 16.26
C TRP A 314 -11.77 -1.43 16.44
N LEU A 315 -12.78 -0.92 15.73
CA LEU A 315 -14.15 -1.47 15.73
C LEU A 315 -14.15 -2.92 15.29
N SER A 316 -13.47 -3.23 14.19
CA SER A 316 -13.36 -4.60 13.67
C SER A 316 -12.77 -5.56 14.71
N ASP A 317 -11.69 -5.20 15.37
CA ASP A 317 -10.99 -6.10 16.30
C ASP A 317 -11.69 -6.17 17.67
N LYS A 318 -12.08 -5.02 18.24
CA LYS A 318 -12.59 -4.95 19.62
C LYS A 318 -14.10 -5.16 19.71
N VAL A 319 -14.89 -4.51 18.85
CA VAL A 319 -16.34 -4.58 18.90
C VAL A 319 -16.86 -5.81 18.19
N PHE A 320 -16.38 -6.04 16.97
CA PHE A 320 -16.83 -7.16 16.12
C PHE A 320 -15.95 -8.40 16.23
N LYS A 321 -14.98 -8.43 17.17
CA LYS A 321 -14.15 -9.61 17.49
C LYS A 321 -13.45 -10.21 16.26
N GLY A 322 -12.92 -9.36 15.38
CA GLY A 322 -12.24 -9.77 14.15
C GLY A 322 -13.14 -10.04 12.95
N ARG A 323 -14.47 -9.87 13.07
CA ARG A 323 -15.39 -9.99 11.94
C ARG A 323 -15.34 -8.74 11.07
N ARG A 324 -14.66 -8.82 9.92
CA ARG A 324 -14.39 -7.69 9.02
C ARG A 324 -15.64 -7.22 8.26
N GLY A 325 -16.50 -8.16 7.84
CA GLY A 325 -17.67 -7.90 7.00
C GLY A 325 -18.65 -6.87 7.57
N PRO A 326 -19.18 -7.05 8.80
CA PRO A 326 -20.16 -6.11 9.37
C PRO A 326 -19.68 -4.66 9.43
N VAL A 327 -18.42 -4.44 9.81
CA VAL A 327 -17.84 -3.09 9.88
C VAL A 327 -17.73 -2.48 8.48
N THR A 328 -17.26 -3.27 7.51
CA THR A 328 -17.18 -2.83 6.11
C THR A 328 -18.55 -2.42 5.58
N ILE A 329 -19.62 -3.20 5.84
CA ILE A 329 -20.98 -2.89 5.40
C ILE A 329 -21.48 -1.58 6.03
N ILE A 330 -21.31 -1.40 7.35
CA ILE A 330 -21.73 -0.19 8.05
C ILE A 330 -21.02 1.04 7.46
N TYR A 331 -19.70 0.97 7.29
CA TYR A 331 -18.92 2.06 6.73
C TYR A 331 -19.37 2.39 5.29
N MET A 332 -19.61 1.37 4.45
CA MET A 332 -20.04 1.60 3.06
C MET A 332 -21.45 2.19 2.97
N LEU A 333 -22.37 1.82 3.85
CA LEU A 333 -23.69 2.45 3.93
C LEU A 333 -23.57 3.93 4.32
N LEU A 334 -22.69 4.25 5.26
CA LEU A 334 -22.40 5.64 5.64
C LEU A 334 -21.70 6.41 4.52
N VAL A 335 -20.79 5.76 3.76
CA VAL A 335 -20.19 6.35 2.55
C VAL A 335 -21.26 6.72 1.53
N MET A 336 -22.22 5.83 1.26
CA MET A 336 -23.33 6.12 0.34
C MET A 336 -24.09 7.38 0.76
N LEU A 337 -24.41 7.51 2.05
CA LEU A 337 -25.08 8.69 2.59
C LEU A 337 -24.20 9.94 2.45
N ALA A 338 -22.91 9.84 2.75
CA ALA A 338 -21.98 10.97 2.64
C ALA A 338 -21.78 11.42 1.18
N VAL A 339 -21.71 10.50 0.23
CA VAL A 339 -21.66 10.79 -1.21
C VAL A 339 -22.96 11.43 -1.68
N TYR A 340 -24.11 10.96 -1.21
CA TYR A 340 -25.40 11.56 -1.51
C TYR A 340 -25.50 13.02 -1.04
N ILE A 341 -25.06 13.29 0.20
CA ILE A 341 -24.99 14.66 0.74
C ILE A 341 -24.00 15.52 -0.06
N TYR A 342 -22.81 14.99 -0.36
CA TYR A 342 -21.79 15.66 -1.17
C TYR A 342 -22.34 16.10 -2.54
N TRP A 343 -23.07 15.20 -3.20
CA TRP A 343 -23.62 15.49 -4.53
C TRP A 343 -24.71 16.54 -4.47
N ASN A 344 -25.68 16.40 -3.55
CA ASN A 344 -26.87 17.26 -3.51
C ASN A 344 -26.69 18.59 -2.77
N SER A 345 -25.59 18.76 -2.03
CA SER A 345 -25.35 20.00 -1.27
C SER A 345 -25.04 21.18 -2.18
N ALA A 346 -25.71 22.31 -1.94
CA ALA A 346 -25.37 23.60 -2.53
C ALA A 346 -24.44 24.45 -1.63
N SER A 347 -24.27 24.06 -0.35
CA SER A 347 -23.44 24.79 0.61
C SER A 347 -21.99 24.29 0.56
N ALA A 348 -21.02 25.19 0.36
CA ALA A 348 -19.58 24.87 0.38
C ALA A 348 -19.19 24.20 1.71
N MET A 349 -19.70 24.68 2.86
CA MET A 349 -19.40 24.08 4.16
C MET A 349 -19.90 22.64 4.26
N VAL A 350 -21.13 22.36 3.83
CA VAL A 350 -21.69 21.00 3.87
C VAL A 350 -20.95 20.09 2.89
N THR A 351 -20.56 20.59 1.72
CA THR A 351 -19.75 19.86 0.74
C THR A 351 -18.39 19.48 1.33
N ASN A 352 -17.70 20.40 2.03
CA ASN A 352 -16.43 20.13 2.68
C ASN A 352 -16.55 19.09 3.80
N VAL A 353 -17.58 19.20 4.64
CA VAL A 353 -17.86 18.22 5.70
C VAL A 353 -18.19 16.85 5.11
N ALA A 354 -19.00 16.80 4.06
CA ALA A 354 -19.31 15.55 3.36
C ALA A 354 -18.07 14.92 2.72
N MET A 355 -17.20 15.73 2.12
CA MET A 355 -15.91 15.27 1.56
C MET A 355 -15.01 14.66 2.64
N ALA A 356 -14.87 15.33 3.78
CA ALA A 356 -14.12 14.81 4.92
C ALA A 356 -14.76 13.51 5.48
N ALA A 357 -16.10 13.45 5.54
CA ALA A 357 -16.81 12.24 5.96
C ALA A 357 -16.58 11.07 5.00
N ILE A 358 -16.58 11.30 3.69
CA ILE A 358 -16.26 10.27 2.68
C ILE A 358 -14.85 9.76 2.93
N GLY A 359 -13.87 10.65 3.12
CA GLY A 359 -12.49 10.28 3.43
C GLY A 359 -12.39 9.43 4.70
N PHE A 360 -13.03 9.88 5.79
CA PHE A 360 -13.07 9.15 7.05
C PHE A 360 -13.64 7.73 6.90
N LEU A 361 -14.68 7.57 6.09
CA LEU A 361 -15.42 6.31 5.96
C LEU A 361 -14.83 5.35 4.91
N ILE A 362 -14.20 5.84 3.83
CA ILE A 362 -13.79 4.99 2.71
C ILE A 362 -12.50 4.22 2.95
N TYR A 363 -11.54 4.81 3.68
CA TYR A 363 -10.23 4.19 3.90
C TYR A 363 -10.28 2.96 4.83
N GLY A 364 -11.25 2.92 5.76
CA GLY A 364 -11.49 1.76 6.61
C GLY A 364 -11.83 0.49 5.81
N PRO A 365 -12.88 0.49 4.98
CA PRO A 365 -13.21 -0.61 4.07
C PRO A 365 -12.07 -1.02 3.15
N VAL A 366 -11.35 -0.07 2.56
CA VAL A 366 -10.17 -0.35 1.72
C VAL A 366 -9.14 -1.18 2.47
N MET A 367 -8.85 -0.82 3.73
CA MET A 367 -7.93 -1.56 4.58
C MET A 367 -8.50 -2.93 4.98
N LEU A 368 -9.76 -2.98 5.46
CA LEU A 368 -10.37 -4.23 5.95
C LEU A 368 -10.52 -5.29 4.87
N ILE A 369 -10.75 -4.90 3.62
CA ILE A 369 -10.77 -5.83 2.48
C ILE A 369 -9.40 -6.50 2.31
N GLY A 370 -8.32 -5.72 2.37
CA GLY A 370 -6.97 -6.28 2.34
C GLY A 370 -6.74 -7.27 3.48
N VAL A 371 -7.13 -6.91 4.70
CA VAL A 371 -7.03 -7.80 5.87
C VAL A 371 -7.88 -9.05 5.70
N SER A 372 -9.13 -8.92 5.21
CA SER A 372 -10.01 -10.05 4.96
C SER A 372 -9.41 -11.04 3.96
N ALA A 373 -8.77 -10.55 2.91
CA ALA A 373 -8.09 -11.41 1.94
C ALA A 373 -6.96 -12.24 2.59
N LEU A 374 -6.19 -11.62 3.51
CA LEU A 374 -5.14 -12.30 4.25
C LEU A 374 -5.69 -13.36 5.21
N ASP A 375 -6.86 -13.10 5.82
CA ASP A 375 -7.48 -13.99 6.79
C ASP A 375 -8.20 -15.21 6.14
N LEU A 376 -8.46 -15.18 4.82
CA LEU A 376 -9.16 -16.23 4.07
C LEU A 376 -8.26 -17.29 3.44
N VAL A 377 -6.96 -17.15 3.54
CA VAL A 377 -5.98 -18.06 2.95
C VAL A 377 -4.92 -18.46 3.95
N PRO A 378 -4.22 -19.59 3.72
CA PRO A 378 -3.05 -19.95 4.50
C PRO A 378 -1.97 -18.85 4.42
N LYS A 379 -1.14 -18.74 5.47
CA LYS A 379 -0.06 -17.73 5.52
C LYS A 379 0.87 -17.74 4.30
N LYS A 380 1.12 -18.94 3.75
CA LYS A 380 1.97 -19.16 2.58
C LYS A 380 1.32 -18.71 1.25
N ALA A 381 0.05 -18.30 1.26
CA ALA A 381 -0.69 -17.76 0.12
C ALA A 381 -1.12 -16.29 0.32
N ALA A 382 -0.71 -15.68 1.43
CA ALA A 382 -1.18 -14.36 1.86
C ALA A 382 -0.82 -13.24 0.87
N GLY A 383 0.40 -13.26 0.33
CA GLY A 383 0.85 -12.27 -0.65
C GLY A 383 0.08 -12.35 -1.96
N THR A 384 -0.17 -13.57 -2.45
CA THR A 384 -0.97 -13.82 -3.67
C THR A 384 -2.41 -13.36 -3.49
N ALA A 385 -3.06 -13.70 -2.37
CA ALA A 385 -4.44 -13.29 -2.08
C ALA A 385 -4.56 -11.76 -1.98
N ALA A 386 -3.61 -11.12 -1.32
CA ALA A 386 -3.50 -9.66 -1.23
C ALA A 386 -3.31 -9.00 -2.60
N GLY A 387 -2.48 -9.61 -3.45
CA GLY A 387 -2.28 -9.18 -4.83
C GLY A 387 -3.53 -9.31 -5.67
N PHE A 388 -4.19 -10.48 -5.61
CA PHE A 388 -5.43 -10.78 -6.34
C PHE A 388 -6.58 -9.83 -6.00
N THR A 389 -6.79 -9.54 -4.73
CA THR A 389 -7.85 -8.60 -4.33
C THR A 389 -7.54 -7.14 -4.66
N GLY A 390 -6.31 -6.82 -5.00
CA GLY A 390 -5.89 -5.46 -5.38
C GLY A 390 -5.66 -5.24 -6.87
N LEU A 391 -5.95 -6.28 -7.70
CA LEU A 391 -5.93 -6.21 -9.15
C LEU A 391 -7.15 -5.41 -9.66
#